data_339a94d77cbcb92e129b6f3b408c77c7
#
_entry.id   339a94d77cbcb92e129b6f3b408c77c7
#
_cell.length_a   1.000
_cell.length_b   1.000
_cell.length_c   1.000
_cell.angle_alpha   90.00
_cell.angle_beta   90.00
_cell.angle_gamma   90.00
#
_symmetry.space_group_name_H-M   'P 1'
#
loop_
_entity.id
_entity.type
_entity.pdbx_description
1 polymer ?
#
loop_
_entity_poly.entity_id
_entity_poly.type
_entity_poly.pdbx_seq_one_letter_code
_entity_poly.pdbx_strand_id
1 'polypeptide(L)'
;DGKVITFENNPRHFKVAEKNLEMSPWKDLVEIRSSELGDKIKKIEADAIVLDLPNPNEIVEWSKRSLRIGGFMLSYVPTVNQVETLLVSLKGWKEIEIVEVIQRDWQSKSSALRPKTNMLGHTGFIISARWNG
;
A
#
# COMPACT_ATOMS: atom_id res chain seq x y z
N ASP A 1 21.06 -2.98 -0.02
CA ASP A 1 20.99 -1.74 -0.78
C ASP A 1 19.69 -1.74 -1.59
N GLY A 2 18.71 -1.00 -1.18
CA GLY A 2 17.41 -0.88 -1.85
C GLY A 2 17.13 0.56 -2.25
N LYS A 3 16.27 0.76 -3.25
CA LYS A 3 15.76 2.07 -3.65
C LYS A 3 14.24 2.04 -3.64
N VAL A 4 13.61 3.12 -3.20
CA VAL A 4 12.17 3.33 -3.27
C VAL A 4 11.87 4.37 -4.34
N ILE A 5 10.91 4.08 -5.22
CA ILE A 5 10.36 5.05 -6.16
C ILE A 5 8.90 5.24 -5.76
N THR A 6 8.53 6.45 -5.39
CA THR A 6 7.16 6.78 -5.01
C THR A 6 6.54 7.78 -5.98
N PHE A 7 5.22 7.71 -6.13
CA PHE A 7 4.45 8.53 -7.04
C PHE A 7 3.37 9.28 -6.27
N GLU A 8 3.23 10.56 -6.53
CA GLU A 8 2.17 11.40 -6.01
C GLU A 8 1.69 12.35 -7.11
N ASN A 9 0.41 12.29 -7.42
CA ASN A 9 -0.19 13.10 -8.49
C ASN A 9 -0.76 14.44 -8.00
N ASN A 10 -1.04 14.56 -6.69
CA ASN A 10 -1.53 15.80 -6.11
C ASN A 10 -0.36 16.76 -5.82
N PRO A 11 -0.30 17.94 -6.46
CA PRO A 11 0.84 18.86 -6.29
C PRO A 11 1.03 19.37 -4.85
N ARG A 12 -0.04 19.42 -4.04
CA ARG A 12 0.05 19.85 -2.64
C ARG A 12 0.67 18.73 -1.79
N HIS A 13 0.23 17.48 -2.00
CA HIS A 13 0.78 16.33 -1.28
C HIS A 13 2.22 16.08 -1.70
N PHE A 14 2.53 16.22 -2.99
CA PHE A 14 3.89 16.11 -3.50
C PHE A 14 4.86 17.05 -2.76
N LYS A 15 4.52 18.33 -2.63
CA LYS A 15 5.36 19.30 -1.91
C LYS A 15 5.56 18.94 -0.44
N VAL A 16 4.54 18.40 0.22
CA VAL A 16 4.64 17.94 1.61
C VAL A 16 5.54 16.71 1.71
N ALA A 17 5.35 15.74 0.82
CA ALA A 17 6.17 14.54 0.77
C ALA A 17 7.65 14.86 0.48
N GLU A 18 7.91 15.75 -0.47
CA GLU A 18 9.26 16.23 -0.81
C GLU A 18 9.94 16.87 0.41
N LYS A 19 9.24 17.79 1.11
CA LYS A 19 9.75 18.40 2.33
C LYS A 19 10.02 17.40 3.45
N ASN A 20 9.14 16.41 3.63
CA ASN A 20 9.32 15.37 4.62
C ASN A 20 10.53 14.48 4.27
N LEU A 21 10.71 14.19 2.99
CA LEU A 21 11.83 13.41 2.50
C LEU A 21 13.17 14.13 2.75
N GLU A 22 13.26 15.44 2.51
CA GLU A 22 14.46 16.24 2.81
C GLU A 22 14.91 16.12 4.26
N MET A 23 13.96 15.97 5.20
CA MET A 23 14.25 15.79 6.63
C MET A 23 14.53 14.32 7.01
N SER A 24 14.38 13.39 6.09
CA SER A 24 14.59 11.96 6.33
C SER A 24 16.07 11.58 6.24
N PRO A 25 16.58 10.71 7.11
CA PRO A 25 17.90 10.12 6.95
C PRO A 25 18.02 9.19 5.72
N TRP A 26 16.91 8.83 5.10
CA TRP A 26 16.82 7.92 3.95
C TRP A 26 16.58 8.64 2.62
N LYS A 27 16.70 9.97 2.57
CA LYS A 27 16.40 10.79 1.39
C LYS A 27 17.13 10.32 0.12
N ASP A 28 18.35 9.85 0.25
CA ASP A 28 19.17 9.41 -0.88
C ASP A 28 18.74 8.05 -1.46
N LEU A 29 17.87 7.32 -0.75
CA LEU A 29 17.31 6.04 -1.17
C LEU A 29 15.90 6.17 -1.77
N VAL A 30 15.28 7.35 -1.71
CA VAL A 30 13.90 7.57 -2.14
C VAL A 30 13.86 8.57 -3.28
N GLU A 31 13.25 8.17 -4.39
CA GLU A 31 12.95 9.04 -5.52
C GLU A 31 11.45 9.31 -5.55
N ILE A 32 11.04 10.57 -5.42
CA ILE A 32 9.63 10.97 -5.55
C ILE A 32 9.36 11.53 -6.96
N ARG A 33 8.29 11.08 -7.59
CA ARG A 33 7.86 11.48 -8.93
C ARG A 33 6.46 12.09 -8.90
N SER A 34 6.32 13.27 -9.50
CA SER A 34 5.01 13.92 -9.67
C SER A 34 4.31 13.36 -10.90
N SER A 35 3.62 12.25 -10.74
CA SER A 35 2.81 11.63 -11.81
C SER A 35 1.80 10.64 -11.27
N GLU A 36 0.78 10.34 -12.06
CA GLU A 36 -0.08 9.18 -11.84
C GLU A 36 0.66 7.88 -12.19
N LEU A 37 0.42 6.86 -11.38
CA LEU A 37 0.88 5.51 -11.67
C LEU A 37 -0.03 4.88 -12.75
N GLY A 38 0.53 4.14 -13.69
CA GLY A 38 -0.24 3.44 -14.72
C GLY A 38 0.48 3.35 -16.06
N ASP A 39 -0.27 3.10 -17.12
CA ASP A 39 0.26 2.78 -18.46
C ASP A 39 1.13 3.88 -19.10
N LYS A 40 0.99 5.12 -18.67
CA LYS A 40 1.82 6.25 -19.11
C LYS A 40 3.24 6.22 -18.54
N ILE A 41 3.45 5.46 -17.49
CA ILE A 41 4.79 5.30 -16.87
C ILE A 41 5.49 4.14 -17.53
N LYS A 42 6.72 4.38 -17.97
CA LYS A 42 7.59 3.32 -18.48
C LYS A 42 7.73 2.21 -17.43
N LYS A 43 7.87 0.98 -17.89
CA LYS A 43 8.17 -0.18 -17.06
C LYS A 43 9.28 0.16 -16.06
N ILE A 44 9.02 -0.13 -14.79
CA ILE A 44 9.99 -0.05 -13.70
C ILE A 44 10.20 -1.49 -13.23
N GLU A 45 11.43 -1.93 -13.09
CA GLU A 45 11.69 -3.21 -12.46
C GLU A 45 11.63 -3.04 -10.93
N ALA A 46 10.73 -3.78 -10.29
CA ALA A 46 10.49 -3.70 -8.86
C ALA A 46 10.42 -5.09 -8.22
N ASP A 47 10.94 -5.19 -7.01
CA ASP A 47 10.79 -6.38 -6.15
C ASP A 47 9.44 -6.40 -5.44
N ALA A 48 8.93 -5.22 -5.12
CA ALA A 48 7.64 -5.03 -4.46
C ALA A 48 6.96 -3.74 -4.94
N ILE A 49 5.63 -3.77 -4.97
CA ILE A 49 4.79 -2.60 -5.27
C ILE A 49 3.80 -2.43 -4.14
N VAL A 50 3.69 -1.21 -3.61
CA VAL A 50 2.70 -0.86 -2.57
C VAL A 50 1.72 0.15 -3.17
N LEU A 51 0.43 -0.17 -3.11
CA LEU A 51 -0.67 0.61 -3.67
C LEU A 51 -1.55 1.14 -2.53
N ASP A 52 -1.46 2.44 -2.28
CA ASP A 52 -2.39 3.19 -1.42
C ASP A 52 -3.21 4.12 -2.32
N LEU A 53 -4.13 3.51 -3.05
CA LEU A 53 -4.92 4.15 -4.10
C LEU A 53 -6.40 3.79 -3.92
N PRO A 54 -7.33 4.69 -4.33
CA PRO A 54 -8.77 4.38 -4.30
C PRO A 54 -9.16 3.17 -5.16
N ASN A 55 -8.51 2.97 -6.30
CA ASN A 55 -8.80 1.92 -7.28
C ASN A 55 -7.53 1.11 -7.63
N PRO A 56 -6.96 0.32 -6.72
CA PRO A 56 -5.73 -0.43 -6.99
C PRO A 56 -5.91 -1.48 -8.09
N ASN A 57 -7.12 -1.95 -8.34
CA ASN A 57 -7.45 -2.88 -9.44
C ASN A 57 -7.05 -2.36 -10.82
N GLU A 58 -7.08 -1.05 -11.05
CA GLU A 58 -6.68 -0.43 -12.32
C GLU A 58 -5.17 -0.53 -12.58
N ILE A 59 -4.37 -0.75 -11.53
CA ILE A 59 -2.90 -0.81 -11.60
C ILE A 59 -2.38 -2.25 -11.65
N VAL A 60 -3.23 -3.26 -11.48
CA VAL A 60 -2.80 -4.67 -11.45
C VAL A 60 -2.04 -5.09 -12.70
N GLU A 61 -2.53 -4.74 -13.89
CA GLU A 61 -1.88 -5.12 -15.15
C GLU A 61 -0.53 -4.40 -15.35
N TRP A 62 -0.43 -3.15 -14.91
CA TRP A 62 0.85 -2.45 -14.89
C TRP A 62 1.81 -3.10 -13.88
N SER A 63 1.32 -3.51 -12.72
CA SER A 63 2.09 -4.19 -11.68
C SER A 63 2.70 -5.50 -12.17
N LYS A 64 1.95 -6.32 -12.92
CA LYS A 64 2.47 -7.55 -13.56
C LYS A 64 3.67 -7.28 -14.47
N ARG A 65 3.63 -6.18 -15.22
CA ARG A 65 4.71 -5.81 -16.15
C ARG A 65 5.92 -5.22 -15.46
N SER A 66 5.74 -4.69 -14.27
CA SER A 66 6.78 -3.99 -13.51
C SER A 66 7.41 -4.84 -12.41
N LEU A 67 6.72 -5.83 -11.90
CA LEU A 67 7.26 -6.75 -10.92
C LEU A 67 8.14 -7.81 -11.57
N ARG A 68 9.26 -8.13 -10.92
CA ARG A 68 9.98 -9.36 -11.23
C ARG A 68 9.15 -10.59 -10.86
N ILE A 69 9.43 -11.72 -11.46
CA ILE A 69 8.83 -13.00 -11.06
C ILE A 69 9.17 -13.28 -9.58
N GLY A 70 8.17 -13.66 -8.81
CA GLY A 70 8.26 -13.82 -7.36
C GLY A 70 8.10 -12.53 -6.56
N GLY A 71 7.94 -11.39 -7.23
CA GLY A 71 7.69 -10.10 -6.57
C GLY A 71 6.30 -9.99 -5.96
N PHE A 72 6.14 -9.09 -5.01
CA PHE A 72 4.89 -8.85 -4.27
C PHE A 72 4.21 -7.55 -4.66
N MET A 73 2.88 -7.59 -4.65
CA MET A 73 2.06 -6.41 -4.61
C MET A 73 1.30 -6.37 -3.30
N LEU A 74 1.28 -5.21 -2.63
CA LEU A 74 0.44 -4.91 -1.48
C LEU A 74 -0.52 -3.79 -1.84
N SER A 75 -1.77 -3.92 -1.40
CA SER A 75 -2.78 -2.86 -1.51
C SER A 75 -3.44 -2.60 -0.17
N TYR A 76 -3.67 -1.33 0.15
CA TYR A 76 -4.52 -0.93 1.25
C TYR A 76 -5.83 -0.38 0.71
N VAL A 77 -6.96 -0.91 1.17
CA VAL A 77 -8.30 -0.44 0.80
C VAL A 77 -9.24 -0.43 2.02
N PRO A 78 -10.09 0.60 2.17
CA PRO A 78 -10.94 0.76 3.34
C PRO A 78 -12.22 -0.08 3.33
N THR A 79 -12.67 -0.63 2.19
CA THR A 79 -13.98 -1.27 2.07
C THR A 79 -13.94 -2.67 1.47
N VAL A 80 -14.86 -3.52 1.89
CA VAL A 80 -15.04 -4.89 1.35
C VAL A 80 -15.30 -4.86 -0.17
N ASN A 81 -16.08 -3.90 -0.67
CA ASN A 81 -16.34 -3.79 -2.11
C ASN A 81 -15.05 -3.57 -2.92
N GLN A 82 -14.12 -2.77 -2.38
CA GLN A 82 -12.81 -2.59 -3.02
C GLN A 82 -11.96 -3.85 -2.95
N VAL A 83 -12.04 -4.60 -1.84
CA VAL A 83 -11.40 -5.93 -1.73
C VAL A 83 -11.93 -6.86 -2.81
N GLU A 84 -13.24 -7.00 -2.97
CA GLU A 84 -13.86 -7.84 -4.00
C GLU A 84 -13.42 -7.45 -5.41
N THR A 85 -13.46 -6.14 -5.71
CA THR A 85 -13.04 -5.62 -7.02
C THR A 85 -11.57 -5.94 -7.31
N LEU A 86 -10.70 -5.76 -6.30
CA LEU A 86 -9.29 -6.08 -6.44
C LEU A 86 -9.06 -7.57 -6.65
N LEU A 87 -9.73 -8.43 -5.87
CA LEU A 87 -9.61 -9.90 -5.99
C LEU A 87 -9.96 -10.39 -7.40
N VAL A 88 -11.00 -9.85 -8.01
CA VAL A 88 -11.37 -10.19 -9.40
C VAL A 88 -10.24 -9.87 -10.38
N SER A 89 -9.51 -8.78 -10.16
CA SER A 89 -8.39 -8.36 -11.01
C SER A 89 -7.10 -9.17 -10.78
N LEU A 90 -6.97 -9.86 -9.64
CA LEU A 90 -5.79 -10.66 -9.29
C LEU A 90 -5.76 -12.05 -9.95
N LYS A 91 -6.45 -12.23 -11.07
CA LYS A 91 -6.41 -13.47 -11.83
C LYS A 91 -4.98 -13.80 -12.28
N GLY A 92 -4.53 -15.01 -11.94
CA GLY A 92 -3.17 -15.46 -12.23
C GLY A 92 -2.12 -15.17 -11.13
N TRP A 93 -2.47 -14.32 -10.16
CA TRP A 93 -1.62 -14.12 -8.99
C TRP A 93 -1.72 -15.31 -8.02
N LYS A 94 -0.70 -15.48 -7.19
CA LYS A 94 -0.58 -16.54 -6.17
C LYS A 94 -0.45 -15.92 -4.77
N GLU A 95 -0.57 -16.79 -3.77
CA GLU A 95 -0.38 -16.41 -2.35
C GLU A 95 -1.17 -15.13 -2.00
N ILE A 96 -2.44 -15.10 -2.40
CA ILE A 96 -3.30 -13.95 -2.10
C ILE A 96 -3.74 -14.06 -0.65
N GLU A 97 -3.41 -13.04 0.13
CA GLU A 97 -3.80 -12.92 1.53
C GLU A 97 -4.55 -11.60 1.75
N ILE A 98 -5.54 -11.63 2.63
CA ILE A 98 -6.30 -10.46 3.07
C ILE A 98 -6.17 -10.38 4.58
N VAL A 99 -5.70 -9.25 5.08
CA VAL A 99 -5.50 -9.02 6.51
C VAL A 99 -6.20 -7.74 6.93
N GLU A 100 -6.94 -7.81 8.03
CA GLU A 100 -7.40 -6.67 8.79
C GLU A 100 -6.72 -6.66 10.14
N VAL A 101 -6.20 -5.50 10.57
CA VAL A 101 -5.57 -5.33 11.89
C VAL A 101 -6.48 -4.50 12.78
N ILE A 102 -6.92 -5.08 13.89
CA ILE A 102 -7.75 -4.41 14.89
C ILE A 102 -6.94 -4.25 16.18
N GLN A 103 -6.72 -2.99 16.58
CA GLN A 103 -6.05 -2.68 17.85
C GLN A 103 -7.09 -2.42 18.92
N ARG A 104 -6.97 -3.10 20.07
CA ARG A 104 -7.81 -2.89 21.22
C ARG A 104 -7.01 -2.39 22.41
N ASP A 105 -7.16 -1.12 22.74
CA ASP A 105 -6.51 -0.52 23.88
C ASP A 105 -7.18 -0.92 25.20
N TRP A 106 -6.36 -0.99 26.26
CA TRP A 106 -6.82 -1.20 27.62
C TRP A 106 -6.56 0.05 28.46
N GLN A 107 -7.42 0.32 29.42
CA GLN A 107 -7.10 1.30 30.46
C GLN A 107 -6.22 0.67 31.52
N SER A 108 -5.23 1.44 31.99
CA SER A 108 -4.20 0.97 32.94
C SER A 108 -4.54 1.20 34.42
N LYS A 109 -5.78 1.66 34.72
CA LYS A 109 -6.18 1.91 36.11
C LYS A 109 -6.32 0.56 36.82
N SER A 110 -5.48 0.32 37.83
CA SER A 110 -5.38 -0.97 38.56
C SER A 110 -6.67 -1.45 39.21
N SER A 111 -7.53 -0.51 39.67
CA SER A 111 -8.83 -0.84 40.25
C SER A 111 -9.93 -1.12 39.24
N ALA A 112 -9.66 -0.94 37.94
CA ALA A 112 -10.63 -1.11 36.86
C ALA A 112 -9.93 -1.49 35.54
N LEU A 113 -9.11 -2.52 35.60
CA LEU A 113 -8.40 -3.04 34.43
C LEU A 113 -9.37 -3.66 33.44
N ARG A 114 -9.60 -3.02 32.31
CA ARG A 114 -10.52 -3.47 31.25
C ARG A 114 -10.19 -2.81 29.92
N PRO A 115 -10.68 -3.36 28.80
CA PRO A 115 -10.60 -2.66 27.51
C PRO A 115 -11.23 -1.27 27.59
N LYS A 116 -10.68 -0.31 26.86
CA LYS A 116 -11.33 1.00 26.64
C LYS A 116 -12.68 0.79 25.97
N THR A 117 -13.66 1.59 26.33
CA THR A 117 -15.00 1.53 25.74
C THR A 117 -15.00 1.99 24.28
N ASN A 118 -14.20 3.00 23.97
CA ASN A 118 -14.04 3.52 22.62
C ASN A 118 -12.87 2.82 21.95
N MET A 119 -13.10 2.25 20.76
CA MET A 119 -12.06 1.71 19.90
C MET A 119 -12.38 2.04 18.44
N LEU A 120 -11.36 2.14 17.61
CA LEU A 120 -11.51 2.16 16.17
C LEU A 120 -11.74 0.71 15.72
N GLY A 121 -12.99 0.39 15.36
CA GLY A 121 -13.42 -0.97 15.05
C GLY A 121 -13.06 -1.44 13.65
N HIS A 122 -12.66 -0.51 12.76
CA HIS A 122 -12.20 -0.80 11.40
C HIS A 122 -11.29 0.31 10.90
N THR A 123 -10.24 -0.05 10.18
CA THR A 123 -9.33 0.90 9.52
C THR A 123 -9.26 0.64 8.02
N GLY A 124 -9.04 -0.59 7.63
CA GLY A 124 -8.97 -1.04 6.25
C GLY A 124 -8.36 -2.43 6.14
N PHE A 125 -8.32 -2.91 4.92
CA PHE A 125 -7.79 -4.22 4.57
C PHE A 125 -6.45 -4.06 3.87
N ILE A 126 -5.50 -4.93 4.21
CA ILE A 126 -4.24 -5.10 3.50
C ILE A 126 -4.38 -6.36 2.65
N ILE A 127 -4.23 -6.22 1.35
CA ILE A 127 -4.24 -7.34 0.42
C ILE A 127 -2.82 -7.51 -0.12
N SER A 128 -2.25 -8.69 0.03
CA SER A 128 -0.99 -9.03 -0.60
C SER A 128 -1.18 -10.12 -1.64
N ALA A 129 -0.38 -10.08 -2.69
CA ALA A 129 -0.37 -11.08 -3.74
C ALA A 129 1.02 -11.21 -4.36
N ARG A 130 1.39 -12.43 -4.76
CA ARG A 130 2.67 -12.73 -5.42
C ARG A 130 2.47 -12.91 -6.91
N TRP A 131 3.33 -12.27 -7.70
CA TRP A 131 3.38 -12.47 -9.14
C TRP A 131 4.37 -13.58 -9.51
N ASN A 132 3.89 -14.60 -10.20
CA ASN A 132 4.71 -15.77 -10.58
C ASN A 132 4.94 -15.91 -12.10
N GLY A 133 4.56 -14.89 -12.86
CA GLY A 133 4.69 -14.91 -14.32
C GLY A 133 3.48 -15.46 -15.04
#